data_24886c8bb184a9852d8b978b193e7285
#
_entry.id   24886c8bb184a9852d8b978b193e7285
#
_cell.length_a   1.000
_cell.length_b   1.000
_cell.length_c   1.000
_cell.angle_alpha   90.00
_cell.angle_beta   90.00
_cell.angle_gamma   90.00
#
_symmetry.space_group_name_H-M   'P 1'
#
loop_
_entity.id
_entity.type
_entity.pdbx_description
1 polymer ?
#
loop_
_entity_poly.entity_id
_entity_poly.type
_entity_poly.pdbx_seq_one_letter_code
_entity_poly.pdbx_strand_id
1 'polypeptide(L)'
;MSTETTHIVTEKQLVPALRYKEFNGAWRETTLGNLFTFKNGLNSEKEKYGSGIKFINVLDIIGNDLITNDTIIGKVEVTEKELEKNEVIYGDVLFQRSSETREEVGQANIY
;
A
#
# COMPACT_ATOMS: atom_id res chain seq x y z
N MET A 1 -7.16 20.71 -20.34
CA MET A 1 -6.02 20.40 -19.51
C MET A 1 -5.41 21.64 -18.92
N SER A 2 -5.21 21.66 -17.63
CA SER A 2 -4.83 22.87 -16.88
C SER A 2 -3.34 22.93 -16.59
N THR A 3 -2.52 22.58 -17.57
CA THR A 3 -1.06 22.52 -17.41
C THR A 3 -0.43 23.87 -17.11
N GLU A 4 -0.95 24.93 -17.64
CA GLU A 4 -0.43 26.27 -17.40
C GLU A 4 -0.53 26.67 -15.93
N THR A 5 -1.66 26.36 -15.32
CA THR A 5 -1.87 26.61 -13.89
C THR A 5 -0.86 25.83 -13.04
N THR A 6 -0.58 24.60 -13.42
CA THR A 6 0.41 23.78 -12.74
C THR A 6 1.81 24.37 -12.85
N HIS A 7 2.17 24.88 -14.01
CA HIS A 7 3.44 25.55 -14.22
C HIS A 7 3.64 26.75 -13.32
N ILE A 8 2.61 27.57 -13.19
CA ILE A 8 2.65 28.74 -12.33
C ILE A 8 2.88 28.33 -10.87
N VAL A 9 2.22 27.25 -10.44
CA VAL A 9 2.39 26.73 -9.07
C VAL A 9 3.80 26.20 -8.85
N THR A 10 4.37 25.50 -9.84
CA THR A 10 5.71 24.92 -9.73
C THR A 10 6.83 25.96 -9.70
N GLU A 11 6.61 27.14 -10.24
CA GLU A 11 7.56 28.26 -10.15
C GLU A 11 7.68 28.79 -8.73
N LYS A 12 6.65 28.62 -7.91
CA LYS A 12 6.71 28.97 -6.50
C LYS A 12 7.51 27.94 -5.73
N GLN A 13 8.52 28.38 -5.04
CA GLN A 13 9.24 27.49 -4.14
C GLN A 13 8.35 27.15 -2.93
N LEU A 14 8.16 25.86 -2.74
CA LEU A 14 7.38 25.32 -1.62
C LEU A 14 8.33 25.05 -0.45
N VAL A 15 8.73 26.11 0.23
CA VAL A 15 9.64 26.01 1.37
C VAL A 15 8.81 26.09 2.65
N PRO A 16 8.85 25.08 3.53
CA PRO A 16 8.13 25.14 4.79
C PRO A 16 8.75 26.21 5.71
N ALA A 17 7.89 26.96 6.38
CA ALA A 17 8.33 27.97 7.32
C ALA A 17 8.94 27.39 8.59
N LEU A 18 8.50 26.17 8.94
CA LEU A 18 8.96 25.47 10.14
C LEU A 18 9.39 24.06 9.80
N ARG A 19 10.58 23.70 10.25
CA ARG A 19 11.14 22.34 10.01
C ARG A 19 12.26 22.05 10.99
N TYR A 20 12.60 20.78 11.09
CA TYR A 20 13.80 20.37 11.83
C TYR A 20 15.06 20.79 11.06
N LYS A 21 16.11 21.09 11.79
CA LYS A 21 17.31 21.69 11.21
C LYS A 21 18.12 20.78 10.27
N GLU A 22 17.91 19.46 10.35
CA GLU A 22 18.52 18.50 9.43
C GLU A 22 17.86 18.49 8.05
N PHE A 23 16.73 19.18 7.90
CA PHE A 23 16.03 19.29 6.62
C PHE A 23 16.18 20.70 6.06
N ASN A 24 16.42 20.78 4.77
CA ASN A 24 16.56 22.05 4.08
C ASN A 24 16.00 21.95 2.66
N GLY A 25 15.90 23.10 1.99
CA GLY A 25 15.40 23.17 0.62
C GLY A 25 13.89 23.21 0.51
N ALA A 26 13.40 23.20 -0.70
CA ALA A 26 11.98 23.24 -0.99
C ALA A 26 11.37 21.84 -0.99
N TRP A 27 10.07 21.77 -0.78
CA TRP A 27 9.32 20.55 -1.05
C TRP A 27 9.43 20.21 -2.52
N ARG A 28 9.56 18.94 -2.80
CA ARG A 28 9.57 18.46 -4.18
C ARG A 28 8.23 17.81 -4.48
N GLU A 29 7.59 18.27 -5.54
CA GLU A 29 6.36 17.69 -6.03
C GLU A 29 6.67 16.46 -6.88
N THR A 30 5.95 15.39 -6.65
CA THR A 30 6.07 14.16 -7.42
C THR A 30 4.73 13.43 -7.39
N THR A 31 4.62 12.34 -8.11
CA THR A 31 3.42 11.50 -8.11
C THR A 31 3.69 10.18 -7.39
N LEU A 32 2.63 9.55 -6.91
CA LEU A 32 2.75 8.22 -6.31
C LEU A 32 3.28 7.20 -7.31
N GLY A 33 2.93 7.37 -8.59
CA GLY A 33 3.41 6.48 -9.65
C GLY A 33 4.92 6.52 -9.86
N ASN A 34 5.59 7.62 -9.47
CA ASN A 34 7.04 7.71 -9.52
C ASN A 34 7.72 7.03 -8.32
N LEU A 35 6.97 6.80 -7.26
CA LEU A 35 7.51 6.26 -6.01
C LEU A 35 7.16 4.79 -5.81
N PHE A 36 6.03 4.34 -6.35
CA PHE A 36 5.49 3.01 -6.10
C PHE A 36 5.02 2.34 -7.38
N THR A 37 4.99 1.02 -7.33
CA THR A 37 4.21 0.23 -8.28
C THR A 37 2.97 -0.29 -7.56
N PHE A 38 1.87 -0.42 -8.30
CA PHE A 38 0.58 -0.82 -7.73
C PHE A 38 0.09 -2.07 -8.42
N LYS A 39 -0.51 -2.96 -7.64
CA LYS A 39 -1.17 -4.14 -8.20
C LYS A 39 -2.30 -4.59 -7.28
N ASN A 40 -3.27 -5.28 -7.86
CA ASN A 40 -4.31 -5.94 -7.08
C ASN A 40 -3.77 -7.23 -6.48
N GLY A 41 -4.31 -7.60 -5.34
CA GLY A 41 -3.97 -8.86 -4.71
C GLY A 41 -4.59 -10.06 -5.40
N LEU A 42 -4.22 -11.24 -4.92
CA LEU A 42 -4.75 -12.50 -5.39
C LEU A 42 -6.23 -12.64 -5.03
N ASN A 43 -7.02 -13.12 -5.98
CA ASN A 43 -8.41 -13.47 -5.76
C ASN A 43 -8.60 -14.93 -6.19
N SER A 44 -8.72 -15.81 -5.22
CA SER A 44 -8.80 -17.25 -5.45
C SER A 44 -10.21 -17.78 -5.20
N GLU A 45 -10.46 -18.99 -5.70
CA GLU A 45 -11.68 -19.72 -5.44
C GLU A 45 -11.77 -20.11 -3.96
N LYS A 46 -12.99 -20.17 -3.46
CA LYS A 46 -13.27 -20.44 -2.04
C LYS A 46 -12.60 -21.71 -1.52
N GLU A 47 -12.56 -22.74 -2.33
CA GLU A 47 -11.99 -24.03 -1.97
C GLU A 47 -10.49 -24.01 -1.73
N LYS A 48 -9.81 -23.00 -2.24
CA LYS A 48 -8.36 -22.89 -2.11
C LYS A 48 -7.91 -22.26 -0.81
N TYR A 49 -8.83 -21.68 -0.06
CA TYR A 49 -8.49 -21.08 1.23
C TYR A 49 -8.51 -22.12 2.34
N GLY A 50 -7.68 -21.91 3.34
CA GLY A 50 -7.60 -22.77 4.53
C GLY A 50 -6.36 -23.64 4.60
N SER A 51 -5.63 -23.79 3.51
CA SER A 51 -4.38 -24.55 3.48
C SER A 51 -3.42 -23.91 2.49
N GLY A 52 -2.17 -24.31 2.52
CA GLY A 52 -1.14 -23.80 1.64
C GLY A 52 -0.23 -22.78 2.33
N ILE A 53 0.04 -21.68 1.65
CA ILE A 53 0.91 -20.62 2.18
C ILE A 53 0.10 -19.56 2.93
N LYS A 54 0.77 -18.77 3.73
CA LYS A 54 0.13 -17.69 4.47
C LYS A 54 -0.45 -16.65 3.53
N PHE A 55 -1.62 -16.17 3.88
CA PHE A 55 -2.41 -15.26 3.09
C PHE A 55 -2.85 -14.07 3.94
N ILE A 56 -2.50 -12.87 3.51
CA ILE A 56 -2.89 -11.64 4.21
C ILE A 56 -4.29 -11.28 3.79
N ASN A 57 -5.17 -11.13 4.76
CA ASN A 57 -6.55 -10.73 4.53
C ASN A 57 -6.86 -9.37 5.18
N VAL A 58 -8.10 -8.93 5.04
CA VAL A 58 -8.54 -7.62 5.54
C VAL A 58 -8.33 -7.49 7.05
N LEU A 59 -8.57 -8.55 7.82
CA LEU A 59 -8.40 -8.51 9.28
C LEU A 59 -6.95 -8.31 9.67
N ASP A 60 -6.02 -8.80 8.89
CA ASP A 60 -4.60 -8.56 9.14
C ASP A 60 -4.24 -7.08 8.97
N ILE A 61 -4.88 -6.43 8.01
CA ILE A 61 -4.63 -5.01 7.73
C ILE A 61 -5.20 -4.13 8.84
N ILE A 62 -6.44 -4.37 9.25
CA ILE A 62 -7.14 -3.50 10.21
C ILE A 62 -6.95 -3.90 11.66
N GLY A 63 -6.58 -5.13 11.93
CA GLY A 63 -6.50 -5.68 13.28
C GLY A 63 -5.12 -5.66 13.93
N ASN A 64 -4.10 -5.21 13.23
CA ASN A 64 -2.73 -5.19 13.74
C ASN A 64 -2.09 -3.83 13.51
N ASP A 65 -1.18 -3.47 14.38
CA ASP A 65 -0.38 -2.26 14.20
C ASP A 65 0.65 -2.44 13.08
N LEU A 66 1.11 -3.66 12.91
CA LEU A 66 2.08 -4.04 11.90
C LEU A 66 1.79 -5.47 11.47
N ILE A 67 1.84 -5.74 10.18
CA ILE A 67 1.67 -7.10 9.68
C ILE A 67 3.01 -7.82 9.73
N THR A 68 3.05 -8.96 10.41
CA THR A 68 4.22 -9.82 10.45
C THR A 68 3.82 -11.23 10.06
N ASN A 69 4.82 -12.04 9.68
CA ASN A 69 4.55 -13.42 9.34
C ASN A 69 3.86 -14.19 10.47
N ASP A 70 4.18 -13.86 11.70
CA ASP A 70 3.62 -14.53 12.88
C ASP A 70 2.15 -14.15 13.14
N THR A 71 1.72 -12.97 12.72
CA THR A 71 0.34 -12.51 12.93
C THR A 71 -0.61 -12.99 11.85
N ILE A 72 -0.09 -13.49 10.73
CA ILE A 72 -0.91 -13.97 9.62
C ILE A 72 -1.42 -15.38 9.92
N ILE A 73 -2.74 -15.53 9.96
CA ILE A 73 -3.41 -16.80 10.25
C ILE A 73 -3.92 -17.47 8.97
N GLY A 74 -4.42 -16.68 8.04
CA GLY A 74 -5.02 -17.19 6.81
C GLY A 74 -4.03 -17.92 5.93
N LYS A 75 -4.54 -18.87 5.16
CA LYS A 75 -3.76 -19.65 4.21
C LYS A 75 -4.52 -19.80 2.90
N VAL A 76 -3.78 -19.93 1.82
CA VAL A 76 -4.35 -20.13 0.50
C VAL A 76 -3.44 -21.02 -0.33
N GLU A 77 -4.03 -21.89 -1.13
CA GLU A 77 -3.31 -22.71 -2.09
C GLU A 77 -3.09 -21.92 -3.36
N VAL A 78 -1.85 -21.84 -3.81
CA VAL A 78 -1.47 -21.10 -5.01
C VAL A 78 -0.48 -21.89 -5.84
N THR A 79 -0.46 -21.61 -7.14
CA THR A 79 0.58 -22.10 -8.03
C THR A 79 1.83 -21.24 -7.84
N GLU A 80 2.99 -21.75 -8.30
CA GLU A 80 4.23 -20.97 -8.27
C GLU A 80 4.09 -19.64 -9.00
N LYS A 81 3.37 -19.65 -10.11
CA LYS A 81 3.14 -18.45 -10.91
C LYS A 81 2.30 -17.41 -10.18
N GLU A 82 1.26 -17.86 -9.47
CA GLU A 82 0.43 -16.99 -8.66
C GLU A 82 1.23 -16.42 -7.50
N LEU A 83 2.04 -17.22 -6.84
CA LEU A 83 2.89 -16.76 -5.76
C LEU A 83 3.88 -15.71 -6.25
N GLU A 84 4.54 -15.97 -7.36
CA GLU A 84 5.51 -15.03 -7.95
C GLU A 84 4.89 -13.67 -8.23
N LYS A 85 3.65 -13.66 -8.73
CA LYS A 85 2.91 -12.44 -9.05
C LYS A 85 2.41 -11.68 -7.83
N ASN A 86 2.09 -12.39 -6.77
CA ASN A 86 1.32 -11.82 -5.65
C ASN A 86 2.06 -11.89 -4.32
N GLU A 87 3.30 -12.32 -4.32
CA GLU A 87 4.10 -12.38 -3.11
C GLU A 87 4.24 -10.99 -2.48
N VAL A 88 4.00 -10.93 -1.18
CA VAL A 88 4.21 -9.72 -0.38
C VAL A 88 5.58 -9.83 0.27
N ILE A 89 6.39 -8.82 0.09
CA ILE A 89 7.75 -8.78 0.65
C ILE A 89 7.84 -7.65 1.67
N TYR A 90 8.85 -7.72 2.50
CA TYR A 90 9.11 -6.72 3.52
C TYR A 90 9.15 -5.31 2.93
N GLY A 91 8.39 -4.42 3.52
CA GLY A 91 8.27 -3.04 3.07
C GLY A 91 7.08 -2.77 2.17
N ASP A 92 6.35 -3.80 1.74
CA ASP A 92 5.14 -3.60 0.94
C ASP A 92 4.04 -2.97 1.78
N VAL A 93 3.32 -2.05 1.17
CA VAL A 93 2.15 -1.40 1.79
C VAL A 93 0.89 -2.01 1.20
N LEU A 94 0.00 -2.46 2.07
CA LEU A 94 -1.26 -3.08 1.68
C LEU A 94 -2.42 -2.17 2.03
N PHE A 95 -3.33 -2.00 1.07
CA PHE A 95 -4.52 -1.17 1.24
C PHE A 95 -5.76 -2.03 1.16
N GLN A 96 -6.72 -1.75 2.02
CA GLN A 96 -8.04 -2.31 1.91
C GLN A 96 -8.80 -1.56 0.81
N ARG A 97 -9.02 -2.23 -0.31
CA ARG A 97 -9.67 -1.61 -1.47
C ARG A 97 -11.17 -1.43 -1.28
N SER A 98 -11.80 -2.39 -0.64
CA SER A 98 -13.24 -2.34 -0.38
C SER A 98 -13.52 -2.85 1.03
N SER A 99 -14.55 -2.30 1.66
CA SER A 99 -14.95 -2.72 3.00
C SER A 99 -16.45 -2.62 3.15
N GLU A 100 -16.96 -3.19 4.24
CA GLU A 100 -18.36 -3.11 4.59
C GLU A 100 -18.73 -1.75 5.16
N THR A 101 -17.77 -1.05 5.72
CA THR A 101 -17.98 0.26 6.33
C THR A 101 -17.19 1.32 5.59
N ARG A 102 -17.70 2.55 5.64
CA ARG A 102 -17.06 3.68 5.00
C ARG A 102 -15.75 4.05 5.69
N GLU A 103 -15.69 3.85 6.99
CA GLU A 103 -14.55 4.20 7.83
C GLU A 103 -13.34 3.32 7.58
N GLU A 104 -13.55 2.09 7.14
CA GLU A 104 -12.47 1.12 6.94
C GLU A 104 -11.88 1.16 5.53
N VAL A 105 -12.61 1.71 4.56
CA VAL A 105 -12.13 1.72 3.18
C VAL A 105 -10.86 2.56 3.07
N GLY A 106 -9.86 2.02 2.41
CA GLY A 106 -8.59 2.71 2.23
C GLY A 106 -7.62 2.60 3.40
N GLN A 107 -7.99 1.90 4.47
CA GLN A 107 -7.03 1.62 5.53
C GLN A 107 -5.84 0.85 4.99
N ALA A 108 -4.69 1.14 5.53
CA ALA A 108 -3.43 0.58 5.06
C ALA A 108 -2.62 0.00 6.21
N ASN A 109 -1.76 -0.94 5.87
CA ASN A 109 -0.77 -1.46 6.79
C ASN A 109 0.47 -1.87 6.01
N ILE A 110 1.55 -2.10 6.71
CA ILE A 110 2.84 -2.45 6.12
C ILE A 110 3.26 -3.85 6.57
N TYR A 111 3.88 -4.56 5.67
CA TYR A 111 4.43 -5.90 5.95
C TYR A 111 5.92 -5.81 6.25
#